data_8e9c75fde77dbdbf00c6aacf963827f6
#
_entry.id   8e9c75fde77dbdbf00c6aacf963827f6
#
_cell.length_a   1.000
_cell.length_b   1.000
_cell.length_c   1.000
_cell.angle_alpha   90.00
_cell.angle_beta   90.00
_cell.angle_gamma   90.00
#
_symmetry.space_group_name_H-M   'P 1'
#
loop_
_entity.id
_entity.type
_entity.pdbx_description
1 polymer ?
#
loop_
_entity_poly.entity_id
_entity_poly.type
_entity_poly.pdbx_seq_one_letter_code
_entity_poly.pdbx_strand_id
1 'polypeptide(L)'
;MTYEDNPYVEKNEFIGMKPIEDRIPTYEEMCDKLPKPIFDGHDDYIACYDYAWRTAFGNITSPFVNDKFVSDFVKTAFNGCLFMWDSSFILMYGKYAKRLFSFQQTLNNLYALQHKDGYICREITEEEGLDRFCRHDPSSTGPNLMAWCEWNYFESFGDIERLKKVYAPLRAFHVWFRKNRTWRDGSYFSSGWGCGMDNIPRLQPEYDERFSHGYMVWIDTCAQQMMNCDFLIKMNEVLQCDDVSDLVEEREYLNKLINETLWDEKTAFYYDLWRNNELNMVKHIGSFWTLLAKAVPEERLERYVAHLRDPKEFNRVNAVPTLSADHPLYNPHGQYWRGSSWAPTSFMVLAGLSANGCHDIAYEIGDKFLKNVVTVYNDTGTLWENYAPDFAERGNQSRPNFVGWTGIVPISIFFEYVLGIQPKVSEKRIVWRVNRTERHGIMQYPFGTEHTLDLVCEARSSVSEEPQITVSSNKPIEILVVWDGKEKLIKA
;
A
#
# COMPACT_ATOMS: atom_id res chain seq x y z
N MET A 1 7.78 26.06 12.64
CA MET A 1 7.57 25.64 11.25
C MET A 1 8.29 26.62 10.35
N THR A 2 9.14 26.13 9.47
CA THR A 2 9.92 26.96 8.55
C THR A 2 9.17 27.08 7.23
N TYR A 3 9.12 28.27 6.65
CA TYR A 3 8.54 28.57 5.33
C TYR A 3 9.65 28.87 4.30
N GLU A 4 10.75 28.15 4.41
CA GLU A 4 11.84 28.27 3.45
C GLU A 4 11.47 27.60 2.13
N ASP A 5 11.76 28.26 1.02
CA ASP A 5 11.59 27.68 -0.29
C ASP A 5 12.45 26.41 -0.41
N ASN A 6 11.89 25.36 -1.00
CA ASN A 6 12.56 24.09 -1.14
C ASN A 6 13.10 23.97 -2.58
N PRO A 7 14.41 23.78 -2.78
CA PRO A 7 15.01 23.77 -4.12
C PRO A 7 14.52 22.63 -5.02
N TYR A 8 14.00 21.56 -4.45
CA TYR A 8 13.40 20.47 -5.24
C TYR A 8 12.05 20.87 -5.85
N VAL A 9 11.31 21.80 -5.23
CA VAL A 9 10.03 22.29 -5.76
C VAL A 9 10.24 23.06 -7.08
N GLU A 10 11.36 23.75 -7.25
CA GLU A 10 11.68 24.42 -8.51
C GLU A 10 11.84 23.45 -9.69
N LYS A 11 12.15 22.18 -9.40
CA LYS A 11 12.27 21.09 -10.38
C LYS A 11 10.99 20.30 -10.58
N ASN A 12 9.90 20.66 -9.89
CA ASN A 12 8.61 19.97 -9.98
C ASN A 12 7.87 20.39 -11.26
N GLU A 13 7.89 19.52 -12.27
CA GLU A 13 7.29 19.79 -13.58
C GLU A 13 5.75 19.76 -13.58
N PHE A 14 5.10 19.26 -12.50
CA PHE A 14 3.65 19.23 -12.41
C PHE A 14 3.04 20.58 -12.06
N ILE A 15 3.79 21.47 -11.43
CA ILE A 15 3.32 22.81 -11.06
C ILE A 15 3.13 23.63 -12.33
N GLY A 16 1.90 24.13 -12.53
CA GLY A 16 1.56 24.93 -13.71
C GLY A 16 1.29 24.11 -14.98
N MET A 17 1.27 22.77 -14.90
CA MET A 17 0.75 21.95 -16.00
C MET A 17 -0.70 22.33 -16.28
N LYS A 18 -1.06 22.28 -17.56
CA LYS A 18 -2.47 22.42 -17.97
C LYS A 18 -3.12 21.05 -18.00
N PRO A 19 -4.39 20.93 -17.59
CA PRO A 19 -5.11 19.70 -17.68
C PRO A 19 -5.25 19.27 -19.14
N ILE A 20 -5.15 17.95 -19.36
CA ILE A 20 -5.42 17.34 -20.66
C ILE A 20 -6.85 16.83 -20.63
N GLU A 21 -7.62 17.17 -21.64
CA GLU A 21 -8.98 16.66 -21.81
C GLU A 21 -8.90 15.31 -22.52
N ASP A 22 -8.90 14.24 -21.75
CA ASP A 22 -8.98 12.89 -22.28
C ASP A 22 -10.38 12.30 -22.06
N ARG A 23 -10.76 11.38 -22.94
CA ARG A 23 -12.00 10.63 -22.76
C ARG A 23 -11.82 9.62 -21.63
N ILE A 24 -12.61 9.74 -20.57
CA ILE A 24 -12.66 8.76 -19.50
C ILE A 24 -13.27 7.46 -20.02
N PRO A 25 -12.55 6.33 -20.00
CA PRO A 25 -13.08 5.05 -20.45
C PRO A 25 -14.09 4.49 -19.45
N THR A 26 -15.09 3.76 -19.94
CA THR A 26 -16.02 3.01 -19.09
C THR A 26 -15.53 1.58 -18.88
N TYR A 27 -16.01 0.92 -17.85
CA TYR A 27 -15.69 -0.49 -17.59
C TYR A 27 -16.12 -1.38 -18.78
N GLU A 28 -17.31 -1.17 -19.31
CA GLU A 28 -17.89 -1.93 -20.43
C GLU A 28 -17.05 -1.86 -21.70
N GLU A 29 -16.38 -0.74 -21.94
CA GLU A 29 -15.46 -0.56 -23.07
C GLU A 29 -14.11 -1.25 -22.86
N MET A 30 -13.73 -1.47 -21.60
CA MET A 30 -12.38 -1.90 -21.22
C MET A 30 -12.29 -3.31 -20.63
N CYS A 31 -13.39 -3.88 -20.16
CA CYS A 31 -13.37 -5.15 -19.41
C CYS A 31 -12.72 -6.31 -20.19
N ASP A 32 -12.87 -6.36 -21.52
CA ASP A 32 -12.23 -7.40 -22.34
C ASP A 32 -10.71 -7.27 -22.45
N LYS A 33 -10.16 -6.12 -22.13
CA LYS A 33 -8.72 -5.82 -22.22
C LYS A 33 -8.03 -5.82 -20.85
N LEU A 34 -8.78 -5.91 -19.75
CA LEU A 34 -8.21 -6.09 -18.41
C LEU A 34 -7.55 -7.47 -18.28
N PRO A 35 -6.60 -7.65 -17.37
CA PRO A 35 -6.12 -8.98 -17.03
C PRO A 35 -7.29 -9.89 -16.66
N LYS A 36 -7.28 -11.14 -17.16
CA LYS A 36 -8.36 -12.09 -16.88
C LYS A 36 -7.83 -13.21 -16.00
N PRO A 37 -8.14 -13.21 -14.70
CA PRO A 37 -7.75 -14.30 -13.83
C PRO A 37 -8.45 -15.60 -14.24
N ILE A 38 -7.72 -16.70 -14.13
CA ILE A 38 -8.20 -18.07 -14.25
C ILE A 38 -8.13 -18.68 -12.85
N PHE A 39 -9.24 -19.22 -12.37
CA PHE A 39 -9.27 -19.86 -11.06
C PHE A 39 -10.42 -20.86 -11.02
N ASP A 40 -10.15 -22.08 -11.50
CA ASP A 40 -11.17 -23.11 -11.72
C ASP A 40 -11.88 -23.48 -10.40
N GLY A 41 -13.21 -23.51 -10.47
CA GLY A 41 -14.06 -23.79 -9.30
C GLY A 41 -14.32 -22.58 -8.38
N HIS A 42 -13.87 -21.37 -8.78
CA HIS A 42 -13.98 -20.15 -7.97
C HIS A 42 -14.55 -18.97 -8.79
N ASP A 43 -15.71 -19.18 -9.42
CA ASP A 43 -16.38 -18.15 -10.23
C ASP A 43 -16.78 -16.92 -9.40
N ASP A 44 -17.00 -17.09 -8.11
CA ASP A 44 -17.31 -16.03 -7.16
C ASP A 44 -16.13 -15.07 -6.94
N TYR A 45 -14.90 -15.58 -6.97
CA TYR A 45 -13.69 -14.74 -6.94
C TYR A 45 -13.57 -13.88 -8.20
N ILE A 46 -13.92 -14.46 -9.36
CA ILE A 46 -13.93 -13.73 -10.63
C ILE A 46 -15.02 -12.66 -10.63
N ALA A 47 -16.21 -12.97 -10.13
CA ALA A 47 -17.29 -11.99 -10.00
C ALA A 47 -16.93 -10.83 -9.07
N CYS A 48 -16.26 -11.09 -7.95
CA CYS A 48 -15.76 -10.07 -7.03
C CYS A 48 -14.67 -9.20 -7.67
N TYR A 49 -13.77 -9.80 -8.45
CA TYR A 49 -12.75 -9.10 -9.24
C TYR A 49 -13.39 -8.15 -10.27
N ASP A 50 -14.37 -8.63 -11.04
CA ASP A 50 -15.07 -7.82 -12.04
C ASP A 50 -15.84 -6.66 -11.40
N TYR A 51 -16.48 -6.90 -10.25
CA TYR A 51 -17.14 -5.85 -9.47
C TYR A 51 -16.18 -4.75 -9.03
N ALA A 52 -14.98 -5.12 -8.56
CA ALA A 52 -13.96 -4.16 -8.15
C ALA A 52 -13.55 -3.24 -9.31
N TRP A 53 -13.31 -3.79 -10.50
CA TRP A 53 -12.97 -2.98 -11.67
C TRP A 53 -14.11 -2.10 -12.14
N ARG A 54 -15.34 -2.63 -12.19
CA ARG A 54 -16.53 -1.85 -12.54
C ARG A 54 -16.66 -0.62 -11.65
N THR A 55 -16.50 -0.80 -10.36
CA THR A 55 -16.58 0.30 -9.39
C THR A 55 -15.38 1.25 -9.51
N ALA A 56 -14.18 0.74 -9.75
CA ALA A 56 -12.98 1.57 -9.94
C ALA A 56 -13.11 2.49 -11.16
N PHE A 57 -13.55 1.97 -12.30
CA PHE A 57 -13.79 2.78 -13.49
C PHE A 57 -14.91 3.81 -13.28
N GLY A 58 -15.95 3.45 -12.51
CA GLY A 58 -17.02 4.37 -12.12
C GLY A 58 -16.57 5.52 -11.20
N ASN A 59 -15.41 5.38 -10.56
CA ASN A 59 -14.82 6.40 -9.68
C ASN A 59 -13.79 7.31 -10.37
N ILE A 60 -13.53 7.13 -11.67
CA ILE A 60 -12.65 8.03 -12.43
C ILE A 60 -13.35 9.38 -12.62
N THR A 61 -12.64 10.45 -12.33
CA THR A 61 -13.15 11.82 -12.37
C THR A 61 -12.22 12.69 -13.22
N SER A 62 -12.82 13.56 -14.02
CA SER A 62 -12.10 14.54 -14.84
C SER A 62 -11.41 15.61 -13.98
N PRO A 63 -10.24 16.15 -14.39
CA PRO A 63 -9.58 17.25 -13.71
C PRO A 63 -10.36 18.57 -13.76
N PHE A 64 -11.32 18.69 -14.69
CA PHE A 64 -12.11 19.91 -14.89
C PHE A 64 -13.20 20.16 -13.82
N VAL A 65 -13.20 19.37 -12.73
CA VAL A 65 -14.02 19.65 -11.54
C VAL A 65 -13.59 20.93 -10.83
N ASN A 66 -12.35 21.35 -11.03
CA ASN A 66 -11.80 22.64 -10.57
C ASN A 66 -10.72 23.14 -11.55
N ASP A 67 -10.15 24.32 -11.29
CA ASP A 67 -9.15 24.99 -12.15
C ASP A 67 -7.67 24.64 -11.79
N LYS A 68 -7.44 23.70 -10.86
CA LYS A 68 -6.12 23.39 -10.30
C LYS A 68 -5.64 21.98 -10.56
N PHE A 69 -6.55 21.05 -10.80
CA PHE A 69 -6.18 19.68 -11.12
C PHE A 69 -5.66 19.57 -12.54
N VAL A 70 -4.68 18.70 -12.76
CA VAL A 70 -3.92 18.61 -14.02
C VAL A 70 -4.14 17.30 -14.77
N SER A 71 -4.78 16.30 -14.14
CA SER A 71 -5.04 14.99 -14.74
C SER A 71 -6.29 14.35 -14.17
N ASP A 72 -6.90 13.45 -14.97
CA ASP A 72 -7.95 12.56 -14.48
C ASP A 72 -7.45 11.81 -13.25
N PHE A 73 -8.35 11.52 -12.33
CA PHE A 73 -8.01 10.87 -11.07
C PHE A 73 -9.09 9.88 -10.63
N VAL A 74 -8.70 8.95 -9.76
CA VAL A 74 -9.63 8.02 -9.14
C VAL A 74 -9.93 8.50 -7.73
N LYS A 75 -11.18 8.80 -7.47
CA LYS A 75 -11.63 9.21 -6.14
C LYS A 75 -12.01 8.02 -5.28
N THR A 76 -12.00 8.23 -3.97
CA THR A 76 -12.40 7.23 -2.98
C THR A 76 -13.91 7.04 -2.87
N ALA A 77 -14.68 7.88 -3.58
CA ALA A 77 -16.15 7.91 -3.59
C ALA A 77 -16.81 8.41 -2.29
N PHE A 78 -16.08 9.11 -1.43
CA PHE A 78 -16.66 9.78 -0.27
C PHE A 78 -15.90 11.08 0.07
N ASN A 79 -16.53 11.95 0.86
CA ASN A 79 -16.01 13.21 1.40
C ASN A 79 -15.64 14.31 0.38
N GLY A 80 -15.79 14.10 -0.95
CA GLY A 80 -15.46 15.11 -1.96
C GLY A 80 -14.02 15.60 -1.90
N CYS A 81 -13.08 14.70 -1.66
CA CYS A 81 -11.65 14.98 -1.57
C CYS A 81 -10.81 13.97 -2.34
N LEU A 82 -9.70 14.46 -2.88
CA LEU A 82 -8.56 13.62 -3.29
C LEU A 82 -7.68 13.35 -2.08
N PHE A 83 -7.49 12.08 -1.72
CA PHE A 83 -6.74 11.64 -0.56
C PHE A 83 -5.37 11.08 -0.95
N MET A 84 -4.33 11.46 -0.25
CA MET A 84 -2.97 10.92 -0.45
C MET A 84 -2.88 9.44 -0.06
N TRP A 85 -3.41 9.07 1.11
CA TRP A 85 -3.40 7.69 1.63
C TRP A 85 -4.16 6.76 0.70
N ASP A 86 -5.42 7.08 0.44
CA ASP A 86 -6.32 6.27 -0.39
C ASP A 86 -5.78 6.09 -1.81
N SER A 87 -5.36 7.20 -2.44
CA SER A 87 -4.80 7.17 -3.78
C SER A 87 -3.59 6.25 -3.85
N SER A 88 -2.67 6.31 -2.89
CA SER A 88 -1.48 5.44 -2.87
C SER A 88 -1.85 3.96 -2.92
N PHE A 89 -2.89 3.55 -2.21
CA PHE A 89 -3.34 2.16 -2.21
C PHE A 89 -4.22 1.80 -3.42
N ILE A 90 -5.05 2.72 -3.92
CA ILE A 90 -5.79 2.52 -5.17
C ILE A 90 -4.82 2.22 -6.32
N LEU A 91 -3.68 2.90 -6.36
CA LEU A 91 -2.70 2.72 -7.42
C LEU A 91 -1.95 1.39 -7.35
N MET A 92 -1.90 0.73 -6.19
CA MET A 92 -1.32 -0.61 -6.08
C MET A 92 -2.07 -1.64 -6.94
N TYR A 93 -3.38 -1.51 -7.10
CA TYR A 93 -4.13 -2.36 -8.04
C TYR A 93 -4.38 -1.66 -9.39
N GLY A 94 -4.55 -0.35 -9.41
CA GLY A 94 -4.82 0.43 -10.62
C GLY A 94 -3.75 0.25 -11.70
N LYS A 95 -2.51 -0.05 -11.30
CA LYS A 95 -1.39 -0.37 -12.23
C LYS A 95 -1.74 -1.46 -13.25
N TYR A 96 -2.57 -2.43 -12.89
CA TYR A 96 -2.95 -3.53 -13.79
C TYR A 96 -3.84 -3.08 -14.96
N ALA A 97 -4.46 -1.90 -14.87
CA ALA A 97 -5.21 -1.28 -15.96
C ALA A 97 -4.38 -0.29 -16.81
N LYS A 98 -3.05 -0.18 -16.59
CA LYS A 98 -2.17 0.83 -17.22
C LYS A 98 -2.39 1.00 -18.73
N ARG A 99 -2.62 -0.09 -19.46
CA ARG A 99 -2.83 -0.06 -20.91
C ARG A 99 -4.14 0.59 -21.34
N LEU A 100 -5.07 0.77 -20.41
CA LEU A 100 -6.44 1.22 -20.65
C LEU A 100 -6.68 2.61 -20.08
N PHE A 101 -6.16 2.84 -18.89
CA PHE A 101 -6.21 4.10 -18.17
C PHE A 101 -5.04 4.17 -17.20
N SER A 102 -4.33 5.29 -17.17
CA SER A 102 -3.21 5.48 -16.26
C SER A 102 -3.70 5.94 -14.89
N PHE A 103 -4.10 4.99 -14.03
CA PHE A 103 -4.48 5.30 -12.64
C PHE A 103 -3.39 6.09 -11.92
N GLN A 104 -2.11 5.85 -12.25
CA GLN A 104 -0.95 6.49 -11.64
C GLN A 104 -0.96 8.01 -11.75
N GLN A 105 -1.61 8.58 -12.76
CA GLN A 105 -1.73 10.03 -12.94
C GLN A 105 -2.56 10.72 -11.85
N THR A 106 -3.31 9.98 -11.03
CA THR A 106 -4.01 10.52 -9.87
C THR A 106 -3.07 11.33 -8.96
N LEU A 107 -1.82 10.87 -8.75
CA LEU A 107 -0.83 11.58 -7.95
C LEU A 107 -0.33 12.88 -8.57
N ASN A 108 -0.49 13.07 -9.89
CA ASN A 108 -0.06 14.32 -10.55
C ASN A 108 -0.76 15.53 -9.94
N ASN A 109 -2.03 15.38 -9.51
CA ASN A 109 -2.80 16.45 -8.88
C ASN A 109 -2.22 16.83 -7.52
N LEU A 110 -1.74 15.86 -6.73
CA LEU A 110 -1.05 16.13 -5.46
C LEU A 110 0.29 16.83 -5.70
N TYR A 111 1.06 16.40 -6.72
CA TYR A 111 2.33 17.04 -7.08
C TYR A 111 2.12 18.45 -7.63
N ALA A 112 1.08 18.68 -8.44
CA ALA A 112 0.76 20.00 -8.99
C ALA A 112 0.38 21.03 -7.91
N LEU A 113 -0.15 20.55 -6.78
CA LEU A 113 -0.57 21.38 -5.65
C LEU A 113 0.47 21.45 -4.53
N GLN A 114 1.68 20.99 -4.78
CA GLN A 114 2.78 21.10 -3.84
C GLN A 114 3.13 22.56 -3.56
N HIS A 115 3.21 22.92 -2.28
CA HIS A 115 3.61 24.25 -1.85
C HIS A 115 5.12 24.50 -2.05
N LYS A 116 5.55 25.76 -2.10
CA LYS A 116 6.94 26.16 -2.34
C LYS A 116 7.96 25.60 -1.36
N ASP A 117 7.55 25.27 -0.13
CA ASP A 117 8.39 24.65 0.88
C ASP A 117 8.39 23.10 0.82
N GLY A 118 7.65 22.51 -0.11
CA GLY A 118 7.57 21.07 -0.34
C GLY A 118 6.34 20.40 0.29
N TYR A 119 5.52 21.13 1.06
CA TYR A 119 4.31 20.59 1.68
C TYR A 119 3.29 20.11 0.64
N ILE A 120 2.64 18.97 0.93
CA ILE A 120 1.46 18.46 0.23
C ILE A 120 0.43 18.10 1.30
N CYS A 121 -0.78 18.64 1.19
CA CYS A 121 -1.87 18.29 2.10
C CYS A 121 -2.37 16.86 1.84
N ARG A 122 -2.73 16.13 2.90
CA ARG A 122 -3.23 14.76 2.77
C ARG A 122 -4.58 14.66 2.07
N GLU A 123 -5.39 15.72 2.12
CA GLU A 123 -6.72 15.80 1.51
C GLU A 123 -6.87 17.13 0.77
N ILE A 124 -7.23 17.04 -0.51
CA ILE A 124 -7.50 18.19 -1.38
C ILE A 124 -8.97 18.15 -1.76
N THR A 125 -9.69 19.26 -1.57
CA THR A 125 -11.10 19.33 -1.95
C THR A 125 -11.28 19.17 -3.47
N GLU A 126 -12.22 18.33 -3.91
CA GLU A 126 -12.47 18.09 -5.34
C GLU A 126 -13.03 19.35 -6.03
N GLU A 127 -13.93 20.07 -5.37
CA GLU A 127 -14.62 21.21 -5.94
C GLU A 127 -13.73 22.44 -6.11
N GLU A 128 -12.83 22.69 -5.15
CA GLU A 128 -12.05 23.93 -5.09
C GLU A 128 -10.54 23.71 -5.35
N GLY A 129 -10.06 22.46 -5.27
CA GLY A 129 -8.64 22.14 -5.34
C GLY A 129 -7.83 22.80 -4.20
N LEU A 130 -8.39 22.84 -2.98
CA LEU A 130 -7.78 23.47 -1.82
C LEU A 130 -7.39 22.45 -0.75
N ASP A 131 -6.36 22.81 0.02
CA ASP A 131 -5.98 22.07 1.23
C ASP A 131 -7.14 22.05 2.23
N ARG A 132 -7.54 20.84 2.66
CA ARG A 132 -8.60 20.69 3.66
C ARG A 132 -8.13 20.95 5.07
N PHE A 133 -6.83 20.80 5.35
CA PHE A 133 -6.25 20.96 6.67
C PHE A 133 -5.28 22.12 6.72
N CYS A 134 -5.23 22.78 7.88
CA CYS A 134 -4.18 23.72 8.17
C CYS A 134 -2.84 22.97 8.28
N ARG A 135 -1.82 23.42 7.54
CA ARG A 135 -0.48 22.79 7.48
C ARG A 135 0.23 22.66 8.84
N HIS A 136 -0.18 23.45 9.84
CA HIS A 136 0.36 23.38 11.20
C HIS A 136 -0.17 22.18 12.00
N ASP A 137 -1.33 21.67 11.61
CA ASP A 137 -1.93 20.52 12.26
C ASP A 137 -1.12 19.24 11.94
N PRO A 138 -0.78 18.40 12.93
CA PRO A 138 -0.16 17.11 12.71
C PRO A 138 -0.96 16.21 11.75
N SER A 139 -2.29 16.39 11.71
CA SER A 139 -3.20 15.64 10.83
C SER A 139 -3.21 16.12 9.40
N SER A 140 -2.51 17.21 9.06
CA SER A 140 -2.53 17.80 7.71
C SER A 140 -1.74 17.00 6.67
N THR A 141 -0.85 16.12 7.11
CA THR A 141 -0.14 15.18 6.25
C THR A 141 -0.63 13.76 6.51
N GLY A 142 -0.76 12.95 5.45
CA GLY A 142 -0.93 11.51 5.58
C GLY A 142 0.42 10.80 5.73
N PRO A 143 0.41 9.48 5.86
CA PRO A 143 1.62 8.66 5.74
C PRO A 143 2.34 8.95 4.42
N ASN A 144 3.66 9.09 4.47
CA ASN A 144 4.47 9.40 3.29
C ASN A 144 4.72 8.14 2.45
N LEU A 145 3.72 7.73 1.66
CA LEU A 145 3.74 6.48 0.89
C LEU A 145 3.93 6.66 -0.62
N MET A 146 3.91 7.89 -1.11
CA MET A 146 3.94 8.15 -2.55
C MET A 146 5.22 7.60 -3.21
N ALA A 147 6.38 7.65 -2.55
CA ALA A 147 7.60 7.08 -3.09
C ALA A 147 7.51 5.54 -3.22
N TRP A 148 6.91 4.85 -2.24
CA TRP A 148 6.64 3.42 -2.35
C TRP A 148 5.68 3.11 -3.53
N CYS A 149 4.63 3.91 -3.68
CA CYS A 149 3.67 3.75 -4.77
C CYS A 149 4.32 3.92 -6.15
N GLU A 150 5.12 4.98 -6.34
CA GLU A 150 5.83 5.24 -7.60
C GLU A 150 6.90 4.18 -7.89
N TRP A 151 7.61 3.70 -6.85
CA TRP A 151 8.57 2.61 -7.01
C TRP A 151 7.88 1.30 -7.39
N ASN A 152 6.75 0.97 -6.77
CA ASN A 152 5.97 -0.23 -7.10
C ASN A 152 5.46 -0.20 -8.56
N TYR A 153 5.08 0.97 -9.04
CA TYR A 153 4.75 1.18 -10.45
C TYR A 153 5.97 0.99 -11.36
N PHE A 154 7.11 1.57 -10.99
CA PHE A 154 8.36 1.41 -11.73
C PHE A 154 8.82 -0.06 -11.80
N GLU A 155 8.76 -0.80 -10.70
CA GLU A 155 9.07 -2.25 -10.64
C GLU A 155 8.14 -3.10 -11.51
N SER A 156 6.95 -2.61 -11.82
CA SER A 156 6.01 -3.29 -12.70
C SER A 156 6.22 -2.97 -14.18
N PHE A 157 6.69 -1.77 -14.52
CA PHE A 157 6.68 -1.27 -15.89
C PHE A 157 8.00 -0.72 -16.41
N GLY A 158 8.96 -0.38 -15.55
CA GLY A 158 10.24 0.23 -15.94
C GLY A 158 10.09 1.63 -16.56
N ASP A 159 9.06 2.39 -16.18
CA ASP A 159 8.76 3.72 -16.70
C ASP A 159 9.74 4.77 -16.13
N ILE A 160 10.90 4.89 -16.73
CA ILE A 160 11.97 5.83 -16.31
C ILE A 160 11.52 7.28 -16.47
N GLU A 161 10.72 7.59 -17.48
CA GLU A 161 10.28 8.98 -17.73
C GLU A 161 9.34 9.47 -16.61
N ARG A 162 8.45 8.59 -16.11
CA ARG A 162 7.68 8.92 -14.92
C ARG A 162 8.58 9.06 -13.69
N LEU A 163 9.52 8.15 -13.51
CA LEU A 163 10.42 8.17 -12.35
C LEU A 163 11.22 9.50 -12.28
N LYS A 164 11.70 10.00 -13.42
CA LYS A 164 12.37 11.33 -13.53
C LYS A 164 11.47 12.46 -13.05
N LYS A 165 10.21 12.48 -13.50
CA LYS A 165 9.26 13.55 -13.18
C LYS A 165 8.85 13.58 -11.71
N VAL A 166 8.66 12.40 -11.08
CA VAL A 166 8.15 12.31 -9.71
C VAL A 166 9.22 12.42 -8.65
N TYR A 167 10.50 12.25 -9.00
CA TYR A 167 11.58 12.28 -8.02
C TYR A 167 11.66 13.62 -7.27
N ALA A 168 11.63 14.74 -7.98
CA ALA A 168 11.74 16.05 -7.36
C ALA A 168 10.60 16.38 -6.37
N PRO A 169 9.30 16.24 -6.71
CA PRO A 169 8.23 16.48 -5.75
C PRO A 169 8.25 15.51 -4.55
N LEU A 170 8.63 14.26 -4.75
CA LEU A 170 8.78 13.29 -3.65
C LEU A 170 9.90 13.70 -2.70
N ARG A 171 11.03 14.12 -3.24
CA ARG A 171 12.20 14.61 -2.50
C ARG A 171 11.85 15.88 -1.70
N ALA A 172 11.13 16.81 -2.33
CA ALA A 172 10.65 18.03 -1.69
C ALA A 172 9.73 17.73 -0.49
N PHE A 173 8.78 16.80 -0.66
CA PHE A 173 7.86 16.42 0.40
C PHE A 173 8.58 15.70 1.55
N HIS A 174 9.54 14.83 1.24
CA HIS A 174 10.38 14.20 2.26
C HIS A 174 11.14 15.22 3.12
N VAL A 175 11.80 16.19 2.50
CA VAL A 175 12.53 17.27 3.20
C VAL A 175 11.58 18.08 4.09
N TRP A 176 10.38 18.40 3.56
CA TRP A 176 9.37 19.10 4.35
C TRP A 176 8.94 18.28 5.57
N PHE A 177 8.69 16.99 5.39
CA PHE A 177 8.24 16.06 6.44
C PHE A 177 9.29 15.96 7.54
N ARG A 178 10.55 15.78 7.18
CA ARG A 178 11.70 15.75 8.11
C ARG A 178 11.82 17.04 8.93
N LYS A 179 11.62 18.20 8.31
CA LYS A 179 11.68 19.51 9.01
C LYS A 179 10.49 19.76 9.95
N ASN A 180 9.31 19.25 9.63
CA ASN A 180 8.08 19.68 10.26
C ASN A 180 7.33 18.59 11.05
N ARG A 181 7.78 17.33 11.00
CA ARG A 181 7.14 16.20 11.69
C ARG A 181 8.12 15.39 12.56
N THR A 182 9.21 16.03 12.99
CA THR A 182 10.20 15.41 13.90
C THR A 182 10.28 16.13 15.23
N TRP A 183 10.63 15.38 16.26
CA TRP A 183 11.13 15.89 17.51
C TRP A 183 12.57 16.42 17.35
N ARG A 184 13.12 17.03 18.41
CA ARG A 184 14.48 17.61 18.37
C ARG A 184 15.58 16.58 18.11
N ASP A 185 15.33 15.33 18.48
CA ASP A 185 16.25 14.22 18.26
C ASP A 185 16.15 13.59 16.86
N GLY A 186 15.21 14.05 16.03
CA GLY A 186 14.99 13.53 14.69
C GLY A 186 13.98 12.38 14.59
N SER A 187 13.46 11.89 15.72
CA SER A 187 12.36 10.92 15.74
C SER A 187 11.05 11.54 15.27
N TYR A 188 10.18 10.75 14.65
CA TYR A 188 8.95 11.24 14.01
C TYR A 188 7.71 11.12 14.90
N PHE A 189 6.77 12.06 14.67
CA PHE A 189 5.44 12.03 15.24
C PHE A 189 4.36 12.18 14.17
N SER A 190 3.14 11.73 14.51
CA SER A 190 1.93 11.90 13.72
C SER A 190 0.74 12.23 14.62
N SER A 191 -0.48 11.96 14.14
CA SER A 191 -1.73 11.94 14.90
C SER A 191 -2.59 10.80 14.34
N GLY A 192 -3.73 10.49 14.94
CA GLY A 192 -4.61 9.44 14.44
C GLY A 192 -5.01 9.66 12.99
N TRP A 193 -5.45 10.85 12.64
CA TRP A 193 -5.75 11.18 11.25
C TRP A 193 -4.51 11.30 10.38
N GLY A 194 -3.40 11.76 10.93
CA GLY A 194 -2.13 11.84 10.21
C GLY A 194 -1.52 10.47 9.89
N CYS A 195 -1.72 9.45 10.72
CA CYS A 195 -1.24 8.10 10.45
C CYS A 195 -2.22 7.25 9.63
N GLY A 196 -3.43 7.77 9.33
CA GLY A 196 -4.46 7.05 8.57
C GLY A 196 -5.21 5.98 9.36
N MET A 197 -5.00 5.88 10.68
CA MET A 197 -5.62 4.89 11.57
C MET A 197 -6.36 5.59 12.71
N ASP A 198 -7.44 6.27 12.37
CA ASP A 198 -8.11 7.38 13.07
C ASP A 198 -8.37 7.16 14.56
N ASN A 199 -8.76 5.97 14.98
CA ASN A 199 -9.16 5.70 16.37
C ASN A 199 -8.45 4.49 16.98
N ILE A 200 -7.25 4.15 16.53
CA ILE A 200 -6.39 3.20 17.24
C ILE A 200 -6.12 3.75 18.66
N PRO A 201 -6.35 2.97 19.72
CA PRO A 201 -6.26 3.44 21.10
C PRO A 201 -4.80 3.51 21.59
N ARG A 202 -3.99 4.33 20.91
CA ARG A 202 -2.55 4.48 21.21
C ARG A 202 -2.26 5.75 22.05
N LEU A 203 -3.24 6.65 22.20
CA LEU A 203 -3.11 7.86 23.00
C LEU A 203 -3.79 7.70 24.36
N GLN A 204 -3.31 8.44 25.36
CA GLN A 204 -3.95 8.56 26.66
C GLN A 204 -5.28 9.33 26.51
N PRO A 205 -6.29 9.05 27.36
CA PRO A 205 -7.65 9.58 27.19
C PRO A 205 -7.78 11.11 27.19
N GLU A 206 -6.81 11.84 27.73
CA GLU A 206 -6.77 13.30 27.76
C GLU A 206 -6.42 13.93 26.41
N TYR A 207 -5.92 13.15 25.45
CA TYR A 207 -5.58 13.63 24.12
C TYR A 207 -6.69 13.30 23.12
N ASP A 208 -6.99 14.25 22.23
CA ASP A 208 -7.84 13.96 21.07
C ASP A 208 -7.10 12.99 20.13
N GLU A 209 -7.64 11.78 19.99
CA GLU A 209 -7.01 10.70 19.20
C GLU A 209 -6.83 11.07 17.72
N ARG A 210 -7.58 12.02 17.19
CA ARG A 210 -7.53 12.43 15.77
C ARG A 210 -6.41 13.42 15.49
N PHE A 211 -6.25 14.42 16.37
CA PHE A 211 -5.42 15.61 16.13
C PHE A 211 -4.14 15.67 16.97
N SER A 212 -4.10 15.00 18.11
CA SER A 212 -2.94 15.07 18.99
C SER A 212 -1.82 14.13 18.56
N HIS A 213 -0.59 14.58 18.72
CA HIS A 213 0.61 13.73 18.61
C HIS A 213 0.94 12.99 19.90
N GLY A 214 0.21 13.22 21.00
CA GLY A 214 0.39 12.56 22.30
C GLY A 214 1.76 12.77 22.95
N TYR A 215 2.59 13.67 22.43
CA TYR A 215 4.00 13.84 22.82
C TYR A 215 4.83 12.55 22.78
N MET A 216 4.56 11.68 21.81
CA MET A 216 5.26 10.41 21.65
C MET A 216 5.98 10.29 20.30
N VAL A 217 6.90 9.33 20.21
CA VAL A 217 7.49 8.86 18.97
C VAL A 217 6.57 7.81 18.38
N TRP A 218 6.25 7.93 17.10
CA TRP A 218 5.32 7.05 16.38
C TRP A 218 6.09 6.03 15.56
N ILE A 219 5.99 4.75 15.93
CA ILE A 219 6.73 3.65 15.29
C ILE A 219 6.43 3.53 13.80
N ASP A 220 5.15 3.63 13.42
CA ASP A 220 4.72 3.57 12.02
C ASP A 220 5.30 4.72 11.19
N THR A 221 5.29 5.94 11.72
CA THR A 221 5.83 7.12 11.02
C THR A 221 7.34 7.02 10.87
N CYS A 222 8.06 6.56 11.91
CA CYS A 222 9.51 6.32 11.83
C CYS A 222 9.84 5.26 10.77
N ALA A 223 9.10 4.13 10.74
CA ALA A 223 9.29 3.07 9.76
C ALA A 223 8.94 3.54 8.33
N GLN A 224 7.85 4.29 8.14
CA GLN A 224 7.46 4.85 6.86
C GLN A 224 8.50 5.83 6.31
N GLN A 225 9.11 6.67 7.16
CA GLN A 225 10.16 7.59 6.72
C GLN A 225 11.46 6.85 6.39
N MET A 226 11.83 5.84 7.17
CA MET A 226 12.96 4.96 6.82
C MET A 226 12.74 4.29 5.46
N MET A 227 11.55 3.74 5.23
CA MET A 227 11.14 3.15 3.95
C MET A 227 11.19 4.18 2.81
N ASN A 228 10.73 5.41 3.06
CA ASN A 228 10.75 6.48 2.08
C ASN A 228 12.18 6.86 1.67
N CYS A 229 13.12 6.91 2.63
CA CYS A 229 14.55 7.06 2.33
C CYS A 229 15.03 5.96 1.37
N ASP A 230 14.72 4.68 1.66
CA ASP A 230 15.12 3.55 0.82
C ASP A 230 14.60 3.68 -0.62
N PHE A 231 13.34 4.06 -0.81
CA PHE A 231 12.78 4.21 -2.16
C PHE A 231 13.36 5.40 -2.92
N LEU A 232 13.60 6.53 -2.26
CA LEU A 232 14.27 7.67 -2.87
C LEU A 232 15.73 7.36 -3.25
N ILE A 233 16.47 6.61 -2.42
CA ILE A 233 17.82 6.13 -2.73
C ILE A 233 17.78 5.21 -3.96
N LYS A 234 16.88 4.21 -4.00
CA LYS A 234 16.71 3.32 -5.16
C LYS A 234 16.33 4.06 -6.44
N MET A 235 15.45 5.06 -6.35
CA MET A 235 15.13 5.91 -7.48
C MET A 235 16.37 6.65 -7.98
N ASN A 236 17.19 7.18 -7.07
CA ASN A 236 18.44 7.86 -7.44
C ASN A 236 19.50 6.90 -7.98
N GLU A 237 19.56 5.65 -7.56
CA GLU A 237 20.42 4.62 -8.16
C GLU A 237 20.12 4.44 -9.66
N VAL A 238 18.85 4.56 -10.05
CA VAL A 238 18.42 4.50 -11.46
C VAL A 238 18.69 5.82 -12.19
N LEU A 239 18.40 6.96 -11.56
CA LEU A 239 18.38 8.27 -12.19
C LEU A 239 19.74 8.98 -12.15
N GLN A 240 20.58 8.73 -11.14
CA GLN A 240 21.88 9.35 -10.92
C GLN A 240 21.81 10.90 -10.95
N CYS A 241 20.81 11.48 -10.26
CA CYS A 241 20.47 12.91 -10.39
C CYS A 241 20.60 13.74 -9.12
N ASP A 242 20.92 13.10 -7.96
CA ASP A 242 20.94 13.78 -6.65
C ASP A 242 22.05 13.25 -5.74
N ASP A 243 22.45 14.06 -4.75
CA ASP A 243 23.19 13.60 -3.57
C ASP A 243 22.18 13.09 -2.53
N VAL A 244 22.29 11.82 -2.16
CA VAL A 244 21.40 11.15 -1.23
C VAL A 244 22.06 10.85 0.13
N SER A 245 23.19 11.48 0.43
CA SER A 245 23.92 11.26 1.70
C SER A 245 23.04 11.53 2.92
N ASP A 246 22.21 12.56 2.87
CA ASP A 246 21.26 12.89 3.94
C ASP A 246 20.15 11.84 4.12
N LEU A 247 19.73 11.17 3.06
CA LEU A 247 18.77 10.05 3.13
C LEU A 247 19.43 8.81 3.75
N VAL A 248 20.68 8.55 3.41
CA VAL A 248 21.45 7.42 4.00
C VAL A 248 21.63 7.64 5.49
N GLU A 249 22.08 8.83 5.91
CA GLU A 249 22.24 9.18 7.33
C GLU A 249 20.93 9.07 8.11
N GLU A 250 19.83 9.58 7.56
CA GLU A 250 18.50 9.49 8.20
C GLU A 250 18.02 8.05 8.31
N ARG A 251 18.18 7.25 7.26
CA ARG A 251 17.84 5.85 7.25
C ARG A 251 18.59 5.07 8.34
N GLU A 252 19.90 5.29 8.47
CA GLU A 252 20.74 4.65 9.50
C GLU A 252 20.31 5.06 10.90
N TYR A 253 20.04 6.36 11.11
CA TYR A 253 19.52 6.89 12.37
C TYR A 253 18.19 6.23 12.75
N LEU A 254 17.24 6.17 11.81
CA LEU A 254 15.92 5.59 12.07
C LEU A 254 16.00 4.08 12.31
N ASN A 255 16.86 3.37 11.58
CA ASN A 255 17.08 1.94 11.83
C ASN A 255 17.61 1.68 13.24
N LYS A 256 18.55 2.51 13.69
CA LYS A 256 19.08 2.45 15.05
C LYS A 256 18.00 2.77 16.09
N LEU A 257 17.26 3.86 15.92
CA LEU A 257 16.17 4.26 16.80
C LEU A 257 15.13 3.15 16.96
N ILE A 258 14.65 2.59 15.84
CA ILE A 258 13.65 1.50 15.82
C ILE A 258 14.15 0.29 16.61
N ASN A 259 15.40 -0.11 16.40
CA ASN A 259 15.92 -1.36 16.96
C ASN A 259 16.44 -1.24 18.40
N GLU A 260 16.96 -0.07 18.79
CA GLU A 260 17.54 0.11 20.14
C GLU A 260 16.53 0.69 21.14
N THR A 261 15.50 1.42 20.65
CA THR A 261 14.61 2.19 21.53
C THR A 261 13.15 1.74 21.47
N LEU A 262 12.66 1.32 20.29
CA LEU A 262 11.24 1.02 20.09
C LEU A 262 10.93 -0.49 20.14
N TRP A 263 11.92 -1.34 20.32
CA TRP A 263 11.79 -2.79 20.48
C TRP A 263 11.68 -3.20 21.94
N ASP A 264 10.70 -4.04 22.27
CA ASP A 264 10.65 -4.73 23.56
C ASP A 264 11.04 -6.19 23.42
N GLU A 265 12.17 -6.56 24.03
CA GLU A 265 12.74 -7.92 23.95
C GLU A 265 11.83 -8.97 24.62
N LYS A 266 11.06 -8.58 25.63
CA LYS A 266 10.19 -9.49 26.38
C LYS A 266 8.99 -9.93 25.57
N THR A 267 8.33 -8.97 24.90
CA THR A 267 7.15 -9.23 24.08
C THR A 267 7.50 -9.52 22.61
N ALA A 268 8.75 -9.31 22.20
CA ALA A 268 9.23 -9.44 20.82
C ALA A 268 8.40 -8.58 19.83
N PHE A 269 8.12 -7.33 20.19
CA PHE A 269 7.29 -6.44 19.40
C PHE A 269 7.82 -5.00 19.39
N TYR A 270 7.50 -4.22 18.35
CA TYR A 270 7.84 -2.80 18.24
C TYR A 270 6.69 -1.95 18.70
N TYR A 271 6.99 -0.88 19.46
CA TYR A 271 5.99 0.00 20.07
C TYR A 271 6.29 1.48 19.83
N ASP A 272 5.28 2.32 20.01
CA ASP A 272 5.48 3.73 20.19
C ASP A 272 6.22 4.04 21.50
N LEU A 273 6.81 5.22 21.60
CA LEU A 273 7.55 5.63 22.80
C LEU A 273 6.98 6.96 23.35
N TRP A 274 6.57 6.94 24.59
CA TRP A 274 6.20 8.15 25.30
C TRP A 274 7.38 9.06 25.57
N ARG A 275 7.15 10.38 25.77
CA ARG A 275 8.20 11.36 26.08
C ARG A 275 8.98 11.07 27.37
N ASN A 276 8.47 10.24 28.27
CA ASN A 276 9.14 9.78 29.48
C ASN A 276 10.06 8.57 29.24
N ASN A 277 10.25 8.18 27.97
CA ASN A 277 11.00 7.01 27.52
C ASN A 277 10.40 5.66 27.93
N GLU A 278 9.11 5.59 28.20
CA GLU A 278 8.38 4.34 28.40
C GLU A 278 7.70 3.91 27.10
N LEU A 279 7.77 2.61 26.76
CA LEU A 279 7.10 2.05 25.62
C LEU A 279 5.57 2.09 25.82
N ASN A 280 4.86 2.48 24.79
CA ASN A 280 3.41 2.39 24.72
C ASN A 280 3.00 0.97 24.30
N MET A 281 2.69 0.12 25.25
CA MET A 281 2.52 -1.32 25.09
C MET A 281 1.25 -1.72 24.29
N VAL A 282 0.76 -0.87 23.40
CA VAL A 282 -0.36 -1.16 22.50
C VAL A 282 0.17 -1.85 21.24
N LYS A 283 -0.18 -3.13 21.06
CA LYS A 283 0.14 -3.87 19.83
C LYS A 283 -0.87 -3.52 18.74
N HIS A 284 -0.41 -2.87 17.70
CA HIS A 284 -1.25 -2.48 16.56
C HIS A 284 -0.54 -2.72 15.22
N ILE A 285 -1.33 -2.81 14.16
CA ILE A 285 -0.86 -3.15 12.80
C ILE A 285 0.18 -2.17 12.27
N GLY A 286 0.17 -0.92 12.71
CA GLY A 286 1.14 0.11 12.30
C GLY A 286 2.60 -0.28 12.61
N SER A 287 2.84 -1.11 13.63
CA SER A 287 4.18 -1.60 13.95
C SER A 287 4.78 -2.46 12.82
N PHE A 288 3.96 -3.15 12.03
CA PHE A 288 4.43 -4.00 10.93
C PHE A 288 4.96 -3.22 9.71
N TRP A 289 4.85 -1.88 9.67
CA TRP A 289 5.60 -1.07 8.71
C TRP A 289 7.11 -1.32 8.80
N THR A 290 7.62 -1.74 9.96
CA THR A 290 9.02 -2.12 10.16
C THR A 290 9.46 -3.29 9.27
N LEU A 291 8.55 -4.21 8.92
CA LEU A 291 8.84 -5.29 7.95
C LEU A 291 9.07 -4.73 6.55
N LEU A 292 8.19 -3.83 6.08
CA LEU A 292 8.30 -3.24 4.76
C LEU A 292 9.49 -2.28 4.66
N ALA A 293 9.81 -1.57 5.75
CA ALA A 293 11.00 -0.74 5.88
C ALA A 293 12.31 -1.54 5.99
N LYS A 294 12.24 -2.89 6.06
CA LYS A 294 13.43 -3.74 6.26
C LYS A 294 14.23 -3.38 7.53
N ALA A 295 13.53 -2.90 8.55
CA ALA A 295 14.13 -2.52 9.83
C ALA A 295 14.34 -3.71 10.77
N VAL A 296 13.64 -4.82 10.56
CA VAL A 296 13.67 -5.99 11.48
C VAL A 296 14.92 -6.81 11.24
N PRO A 297 15.82 -6.97 12.25
CA PRO A 297 16.98 -7.85 12.15
C PRO A 297 16.57 -9.33 12.00
N GLU A 298 17.39 -10.11 11.31
CA GLU A 298 17.13 -11.51 11.01
C GLU A 298 16.85 -12.34 12.28
N GLU A 299 17.61 -12.11 13.34
CA GLU A 299 17.47 -12.80 14.62
C GLU A 299 16.16 -12.50 15.38
N ARG A 300 15.48 -11.41 15.02
CA ARG A 300 14.17 -11.03 15.60
C ARG A 300 12.99 -11.43 14.74
N LEU A 301 13.24 -11.69 13.46
CA LEU A 301 12.18 -11.82 12.44
C LEU A 301 11.19 -12.94 12.81
N GLU A 302 11.66 -14.13 13.13
CA GLU A 302 10.79 -15.27 13.46
C GLU A 302 9.86 -14.96 14.65
N ARG A 303 10.43 -14.42 15.73
CA ARG A 303 9.66 -14.06 16.94
C ARG A 303 8.66 -12.95 16.67
N TYR A 304 9.02 -11.98 15.83
CA TYR A 304 8.15 -10.86 15.48
C TYR A 304 6.98 -11.29 14.58
N VAL A 305 7.23 -12.06 13.54
CA VAL A 305 6.15 -12.51 12.63
C VAL A 305 5.26 -13.58 13.26
N ALA A 306 5.68 -14.23 14.35
CA ALA A 306 4.86 -15.18 15.09
C ALA A 306 3.57 -14.54 15.64
N HIS A 307 3.58 -13.25 15.94
CA HIS A 307 2.38 -12.48 16.33
C HIS A 307 1.27 -12.54 15.27
N LEU A 308 1.63 -12.60 13.99
CA LEU A 308 0.67 -12.71 12.88
C LEU A 308 0.00 -14.08 12.79
N ARG A 309 0.55 -15.10 13.45
CA ARG A 309 0.00 -16.46 13.56
C ARG A 309 -0.65 -16.74 14.91
N ASP A 310 -0.51 -15.85 15.90
CA ASP A 310 -1.12 -16.04 17.22
C ASP A 310 -2.64 -15.72 17.17
N PRO A 311 -3.52 -16.71 17.45
CA PRO A 311 -4.96 -16.51 17.46
C PRO A 311 -5.45 -15.60 18.61
N LYS A 312 -4.63 -15.33 19.62
CA LYS A 312 -4.93 -14.37 20.69
C LYS A 312 -4.61 -12.93 20.30
N GLU A 313 -3.88 -12.74 19.19
CA GLU A 313 -3.41 -11.43 18.74
C GLU A 313 -3.93 -11.12 17.33
N PHE A 314 -3.15 -11.38 16.28
CA PHE A 314 -3.45 -10.93 14.93
C PHE A 314 -4.00 -12.02 13.99
N ASN A 315 -3.99 -13.31 14.38
CA ASN A 315 -4.54 -14.39 13.56
C ASN A 315 -6.04 -14.58 13.82
N ARG A 316 -6.85 -13.70 13.27
CA ARG A 316 -8.32 -13.77 13.42
C ARG A 316 -8.99 -14.37 12.18
N VAL A 317 -10.32 -14.41 12.16
CA VAL A 317 -11.12 -14.92 11.03
C VAL A 317 -10.81 -14.11 9.77
N ASN A 318 -10.87 -12.78 9.86
CA ASN A 318 -10.30 -11.89 8.87
C ASN A 318 -8.88 -11.51 9.29
N ALA A 319 -7.93 -11.66 8.40
CA ALA A 319 -6.56 -11.23 8.60
C ALA A 319 -6.40 -9.78 8.07
N VAL A 320 -5.63 -8.92 8.60
CA VAL A 320 -5.00 -8.80 9.89
C VAL A 320 -5.74 -7.72 10.65
N PRO A 321 -6.20 -7.93 11.88
CA PRO A 321 -6.87 -6.89 12.63
C PRO A 321 -5.92 -5.73 12.92
N THR A 322 -6.45 -4.52 12.96
CA THR A 322 -5.64 -3.31 13.20
C THR A 322 -5.16 -3.17 14.63
N LEU A 323 -5.86 -3.78 15.57
CA LEU A 323 -5.52 -3.84 16.99
C LEU A 323 -5.42 -5.31 17.41
N SER A 324 -4.42 -5.65 18.22
CA SER A 324 -4.28 -7.01 18.75
C SER A 324 -5.50 -7.44 19.56
N ALA A 325 -5.95 -8.67 19.38
CA ALA A 325 -7.19 -9.16 19.99
C ALA A 325 -7.10 -9.33 21.53
N ASP A 326 -5.91 -9.32 22.11
CA ASP A 326 -5.70 -9.31 23.56
C ASP A 326 -5.84 -7.91 24.19
N HIS A 327 -6.00 -6.86 23.37
CA HIS A 327 -6.18 -5.50 23.88
C HIS A 327 -7.62 -5.27 24.41
N PRO A 328 -7.81 -4.61 25.58
CA PRO A 328 -9.14 -4.42 26.18
C PRO A 328 -10.16 -3.65 25.31
N LEU A 329 -9.68 -2.82 24.37
CA LEU A 329 -10.54 -2.06 23.46
C LEU A 329 -10.69 -2.70 22.09
N TYR A 330 -10.19 -3.94 21.91
CA TYR A 330 -10.45 -4.72 20.71
C TYR A 330 -11.94 -5.02 20.56
N ASN A 331 -12.46 -4.87 19.34
CA ASN A 331 -13.84 -5.18 19.05
C ASN A 331 -13.94 -6.29 17.98
N PRO A 332 -14.57 -7.44 18.28
CA PRO A 332 -14.67 -8.59 17.36
C PRO A 332 -15.50 -8.31 16.09
N HIS A 333 -16.38 -7.30 16.11
CA HIS A 333 -17.10 -6.82 14.92
C HIS A 333 -16.38 -5.66 14.22
N GLY A 334 -15.22 -5.24 14.72
CA GLY A 334 -14.47 -4.08 14.27
C GLY A 334 -15.16 -2.76 14.62
N GLN A 335 -14.51 -1.92 15.38
CA GLN A 335 -14.96 -0.56 15.66
C GLN A 335 -14.01 0.41 14.98
N TYR A 336 -14.13 0.46 13.64
CA TYR A 336 -13.23 1.20 12.76
C TYR A 336 -11.79 0.68 12.91
N TRP A 337 -10.81 1.44 13.43
CA TRP A 337 -9.45 0.97 13.66
C TRP A 337 -9.22 0.23 14.99
N ARG A 338 -10.27 -0.05 15.75
CA ARG A 338 -10.22 -0.85 17.01
C ARG A 338 -10.49 -2.33 16.75
N GLY A 339 -9.89 -2.88 15.71
CA GLY A 339 -9.93 -4.29 15.39
C GLY A 339 -10.30 -4.62 13.94
N SER A 340 -11.03 -3.78 13.19
CA SER A 340 -11.37 -4.10 11.79
C SER A 340 -10.13 -4.48 10.98
N SER A 341 -10.32 -5.38 10.03
CA SER A 341 -9.33 -5.70 9.00
C SER A 341 -9.52 -4.79 7.81
N TRP A 342 -8.43 -4.19 7.35
CA TRP A 342 -8.42 -3.18 6.29
C TRP A 342 -7.51 -3.60 5.14
N ALA A 343 -7.96 -3.41 3.92
CA ALA A 343 -7.19 -3.77 2.73
C ALA A 343 -5.81 -3.10 2.67
N PRO A 344 -5.64 -1.78 2.92
CA PRO A 344 -4.34 -1.12 2.84
C PRO A 344 -3.32 -1.68 3.83
N THR A 345 -3.69 -1.80 5.10
CA THR A 345 -2.76 -2.27 6.13
C THR A 345 -2.48 -3.77 6.03
N SER A 346 -3.46 -4.58 5.60
CA SER A 346 -3.20 -5.99 5.29
C SER A 346 -2.25 -6.14 4.11
N PHE A 347 -2.42 -5.37 3.04
CA PHE A 347 -1.51 -5.38 1.89
C PHE A 347 -0.08 -4.94 2.29
N MET A 348 0.05 -3.94 3.15
CA MET A 348 1.33 -3.53 3.72
C MET A 348 2.02 -4.67 4.46
N VAL A 349 1.28 -5.42 5.29
CA VAL A 349 1.82 -6.60 6.01
C VAL A 349 2.30 -7.66 5.02
N LEU A 350 1.50 -7.97 3.98
CA LEU A 350 1.88 -8.94 2.94
C LEU A 350 3.15 -8.52 2.19
N ALA A 351 3.24 -7.24 1.81
CA ALA A 351 4.42 -6.69 1.15
C ALA A 351 5.65 -6.75 2.06
N GLY A 352 5.48 -6.42 3.35
CA GLY A 352 6.53 -6.50 4.36
C GLY A 352 7.03 -7.93 4.59
N LEU A 353 6.11 -8.90 4.70
CA LEU A 353 6.45 -10.33 4.82
C LEU A 353 7.24 -10.83 3.60
N SER A 354 6.74 -10.51 2.39
CA SER A 354 7.42 -10.88 1.14
C SER A 354 8.82 -10.27 1.03
N ALA A 355 8.99 -9.01 1.44
CA ALA A 355 10.28 -8.34 1.46
C ALA A 355 11.30 -9.03 2.38
N ASN A 356 10.84 -9.75 3.40
CA ASN A 356 11.68 -10.49 4.35
C ASN A 356 11.69 -12.02 4.11
N GLY A 357 11.22 -12.50 2.96
CA GLY A 357 11.24 -13.92 2.62
C GLY A 357 10.16 -14.78 3.30
N CYS A 358 9.26 -14.19 4.09
CA CYS A 358 8.17 -14.88 4.80
C CYS A 358 6.97 -15.15 3.87
N HIS A 359 7.23 -15.77 2.71
CA HIS A 359 6.24 -15.93 1.64
C HIS A 359 5.07 -16.84 2.03
N ASP A 360 5.31 -17.87 2.85
CA ASP A 360 4.26 -18.79 3.30
C ASP A 360 3.23 -18.07 4.19
N ILE A 361 3.71 -17.23 5.11
CA ILE A 361 2.83 -16.43 5.98
C ILE A 361 2.05 -15.42 5.12
N ALA A 362 2.70 -14.81 4.13
CA ALA A 362 2.05 -13.87 3.23
C ALA A 362 0.95 -14.56 2.41
N TYR A 363 1.20 -15.76 1.90
CA TYR A 363 0.19 -16.56 1.21
C TYR A 363 -1.00 -16.91 2.13
N GLU A 364 -0.73 -17.45 3.33
CA GLU A 364 -1.78 -17.81 4.31
C GLU A 364 -2.71 -16.64 4.65
N ILE A 365 -2.13 -15.47 4.90
CA ILE A 365 -2.86 -14.24 5.23
C ILE A 365 -3.64 -13.74 4.00
N GLY A 366 -3.01 -13.70 2.83
CA GLY A 366 -3.62 -13.23 1.59
C GLY A 366 -4.80 -14.09 1.15
N ASP A 367 -4.65 -15.42 1.17
CA ASP A 367 -5.71 -16.37 0.83
C ASP A 367 -6.89 -16.25 1.79
N LYS A 368 -6.61 -16.18 3.09
CA LYS A 368 -7.62 -16.01 4.13
C LYS A 368 -8.40 -14.72 3.98
N PHE A 369 -7.72 -13.61 3.73
CA PHE A 369 -8.37 -12.31 3.59
C PHE A 369 -9.20 -12.21 2.31
N LEU A 370 -8.67 -12.66 1.18
CA LEU A 370 -9.42 -12.70 -0.09
C LEU A 370 -10.67 -13.56 0.04
N LYS A 371 -10.55 -14.76 0.61
CA LYS A 371 -11.71 -15.66 0.85
C LYS A 371 -12.81 -14.97 1.66
N ASN A 372 -12.45 -14.26 2.74
CA ASN A 372 -13.43 -13.55 3.57
C ASN A 372 -14.09 -12.40 2.83
N VAL A 373 -13.32 -11.61 2.09
CA VAL A 373 -13.87 -10.49 1.28
C VAL A 373 -14.84 -11.02 0.22
N VAL A 374 -14.51 -12.12 -0.46
CA VAL A 374 -15.40 -12.78 -1.43
C VAL A 374 -16.65 -13.33 -0.74
N THR A 375 -16.55 -13.95 0.44
CA THR A 375 -17.70 -14.41 1.19
C THR A 375 -18.66 -13.26 1.51
N VAL A 376 -18.13 -12.14 2.03
CA VAL A 376 -18.95 -10.96 2.34
C VAL A 376 -19.54 -10.32 1.07
N TYR A 377 -18.80 -10.34 -0.04
CA TYR A 377 -19.30 -9.90 -1.34
C TYR A 377 -20.49 -10.76 -1.81
N ASN A 378 -20.39 -12.08 -1.72
CA ASN A 378 -21.46 -13.00 -2.11
C ASN A 378 -22.75 -12.76 -1.29
N ASP A 379 -22.59 -12.46 0.00
CA ASP A 379 -23.72 -12.22 0.92
C ASP A 379 -24.36 -10.83 0.73
N THR A 380 -23.57 -9.83 0.32
CA THR A 380 -24.02 -8.42 0.35
C THR A 380 -24.09 -7.75 -1.03
N GLY A 381 -23.49 -8.37 -2.06
CA GLY A 381 -23.41 -7.83 -3.42
C GLY A 381 -22.49 -6.60 -3.56
N THR A 382 -21.64 -6.30 -2.56
CA THR A 382 -20.79 -5.10 -2.58
C THR A 382 -19.47 -5.32 -1.86
N LEU A 383 -18.48 -4.45 -2.15
CA LEU A 383 -17.25 -4.30 -1.38
C LEU A 383 -17.44 -3.25 -0.28
N TRP A 384 -16.82 -3.49 0.86
CA TRP A 384 -16.91 -2.66 2.06
C TRP A 384 -15.58 -1.97 2.36
N GLU A 385 -15.64 -0.84 3.02
CA GLU A 385 -14.48 -0.05 3.47
C GLU A 385 -13.53 -0.83 4.37
N ASN A 386 -14.10 -1.63 5.28
CA ASN A 386 -13.37 -2.53 6.20
C ASN A 386 -14.26 -3.72 6.60
N TYR A 387 -13.64 -4.71 7.24
CA TYR A 387 -14.26 -5.99 7.57
C TYR A 387 -14.11 -6.33 9.06
N ALA A 388 -15.11 -7.05 9.62
CA ALA A 388 -15.05 -7.54 10.99
C ALA A 388 -13.87 -8.53 11.16
N PRO A 389 -13.08 -8.45 12.25
CA PRO A 389 -11.93 -9.34 12.39
C PRO A 389 -12.31 -10.77 12.74
N ASP A 390 -13.39 -10.98 13.51
CA ASP A 390 -13.77 -12.31 14.03
C ASP A 390 -14.91 -12.99 13.27
N PHE A 391 -15.49 -12.30 12.30
CA PHE A 391 -16.63 -12.80 11.52
C PHE A 391 -16.45 -12.51 10.04
N ALA A 392 -17.01 -13.34 9.17
CA ALA A 392 -17.09 -13.07 7.74
C ALA A 392 -18.20 -12.05 7.46
N GLU A 393 -18.00 -10.81 7.92
CA GLU A 393 -18.95 -9.70 7.88
C GLU A 393 -18.23 -8.39 7.60
N ARG A 394 -18.98 -7.37 7.18
CA ARG A 394 -18.49 -5.99 7.18
C ARG A 394 -18.14 -5.51 8.60
N GLY A 395 -17.22 -4.58 8.72
CA GLY A 395 -16.98 -3.92 10.01
C GLY A 395 -18.17 -3.05 10.47
N ASN A 396 -18.28 -2.81 11.78
CA ASN A 396 -19.39 -2.03 12.37
C ASN A 396 -19.57 -0.63 11.79
N GLN A 397 -18.46 0.03 11.48
CA GLN A 397 -18.42 1.38 10.89
C GLN A 397 -17.76 1.28 9.52
N SER A 398 -18.48 0.70 8.55
CA SER A 398 -17.97 0.42 7.22
C SER A 398 -18.94 0.91 6.16
N ARG A 399 -18.42 1.53 5.09
CA ARG A 399 -19.20 2.02 3.96
C ARG A 399 -19.30 0.97 2.86
N PRO A 400 -20.48 0.78 2.24
CA PRO A 400 -20.65 -0.07 1.07
C PRO A 400 -20.17 0.63 -0.22
N ASN A 401 -20.13 -0.12 -1.31
CA ASN A 401 -19.69 0.33 -2.64
C ASN A 401 -18.28 0.94 -2.62
N PHE A 402 -17.44 0.42 -1.74
CA PHE A 402 -16.14 0.96 -1.47
C PHE A 402 -15.06 0.18 -2.24
N VAL A 403 -14.82 0.53 -3.49
CA VAL A 403 -13.69 -0.03 -4.19
C VAL A 403 -12.39 0.67 -3.80
N GLY A 404 -12.39 1.95 -3.41
CA GLY A 404 -11.24 2.70 -2.93
C GLY A 404 -9.99 1.84 -2.76
N TRP A 405 -9.47 1.71 -1.58
CA TRP A 405 -8.39 0.75 -1.30
C TRP A 405 -8.82 -0.73 -1.32
N THR A 406 -10.11 -1.05 -1.10
CA THR A 406 -10.55 -2.46 -1.01
C THR A 406 -10.36 -3.22 -2.33
N GLY A 407 -10.30 -2.53 -3.48
CA GLY A 407 -9.93 -3.12 -4.76
C GLY A 407 -8.57 -3.85 -4.74
N ILE A 408 -7.67 -3.54 -3.79
CA ILE A 408 -6.42 -4.27 -3.58
C ILE A 408 -6.69 -5.77 -3.34
N VAL A 409 -7.76 -6.13 -2.62
CA VAL A 409 -7.99 -7.52 -2.21
C VAL A 409 -8.35 -8.40 -3.41
N PRO A 410 -9.43 -8.13 -4.18
CA PRO A 410 -9.79 -8.96 -5.32
C PRO A 410 -8.90 -8.76 -6.55
N ILE A 411 -7.94 -7.82 -6.53
CA ILE A 411 -7.04 -7.59 -7.66
C ILE A 411 -5.60 -7.91 -7.25
N SER A 412 -4.93 -7.07 -6.44
CA SER A 412 -3.49 -7.22 -6.16
C SER A 412 -3.20 -8.40 -5.23
N ILE A 413 -3.95 -8.55 -4.12
CA ILE A 413 -3.76 -9.70 -3.23
C ILE A 413 -4.08 -10.99 -3.97
N PHE A 414 -5.12 -10.99 -4.78
CA PHE A 414 -5.46 -12.13 -5.63
C PHE A 414 -4.29 -12.50 -6.57
N PHE A 415 -3.76 -11.55 -7.32
CA PHE A 415 -2.69 -11.80 -8.30
C PHE A 415 -1.35 -12.11 -7.64
N GLU A 416 -0.92 -11.26 -6.70
CA GLU A 416 0.44 -11.26 -6.18
C GLU A 416 0.69 -12.31 -5.08
N TYR A 417 -0.36 -12.65 -4.31
CA TYR A 417 -0.23 -13.56 -3.16
C TYR A 417 -1.01 -14.86 -3.34
N VAL A 418 -2.26 -14.82 -3.81
CA VAL A 418 -3.07 -16.04 -3.93
C VAL A 418 -2.72 -16.82 -5.19
N LEU A 419 -2.68 -16.15 -6.37
CA LEU A 419 -2.13 -16.75 -7.60
C LEU A 419 -0.60 -16.76 -7.60
N GLY A 420 0.04 -15.92 -6.79
CA GLY A 420 1.47 -15.90 -6.53
C GLY A 420 2.33 -15.27 -7.63
N ILE A 421 1.78 -14.41 -8.48
CA ILE A 421 2.44 -13.82 -9.65
C ILE A 421 2.96 -12.42 -9.31
N GLN A 422 4.27 -12.26 -9.16
CA GLN A 422 4.94 -11.02 -8.77
C GLN A 422 5.93 -10.55 -9.85
N PRO A 423 5.75 -9.34 -10.42
CA PRO A 423 6.64 -8.82 -11.44
C PRO A 423 7.95 -8.29 -10.84
N LYS A 424 9.04 -8.46 -11.59
CA LYS A 424 10.39 -7.93 -11.34
C LYS A 424 10.96 -7.41 -12.66
N VAL A 425 10.48 -6.24 -13.09
CA VAL A 425 10.85 -5.68 -14.41
C VAL A 425 12.33 -5.33 -14.48
N SER A 426 12.94 -4.85 -13.39
CA SER A 426 14.38 -4.63 -13.29
C SER A 426 15.22 -5.87 -13.62
N GLU A 427 14.69 -7.06 -13.31
CA GLU A 427 15.29 -8.36 -13.62
C GLU A 427 14.76 -8.98 -14.94
N LYS A 428 13.84 -8.32 -15.65
CA LYS A 428 13.09 -8.86 -16.79
C LYS A 428 12.43 -10.19 -16.47
N ARG A 429 11.90 -10.35 -15.26
CA ARG A 429 11.44 -11.61 -14.69
C ARG A 429 10.11 -11.46 -13.98
N ILE A 430 9.32 -12.53 -14.00
CA ILE A 430 8.23 -12.77 -13.05
C ILE A 430 8.66 -13.86 -12.09
N VAL A 431 8.39 -13.68 -10.81
CA VAL A 431 8.44 -14.76 -9.82
C VAL A 431 7.03 -15.29 -9.61
N TRP A 432 6.82 -16.56 -9.90
CA TRP A 432 5.52 -17.21 -9.74
C TRP A 432 5.59 -18.27 -8.64
N ARG A 433 5.01 -17.98 -7.47
CA ARG A 433 4.91 -18.91 -6.34
C ARG A 433 3.62 -19.71 -6.43
N VAL A 434 3.74 -20.96 -6.86
CA VAL A 434 2.60 -21.84 -7.13
C VAL A 434 2.24 -22.61 -5.87
N ASN A 435 1.34 -22.07 -5.07
CA ASN A 435 0.86 -22.69 -3.82
C ASN A 435 -0.48 -23.42 -3.97
N ARG A 436 -1.14 -23.29 -5.13
CA ARG A 436 -2.48 -23.85 -5.42
C ARG A 436 -2.37 -25.14 -6.23
N THR A 437 -3.41 -25.99 -6.12
CA THR A 437 -3.50 -27.25 -6.87
C THR A 437 -4.52 -27.19 -8.01
N GLU A 438 -5.49 -26.29 -7.95
CA GLU A 438 -6.47 -26.03 -9.01
C GLU A 438 -5.79 -25.41 -10.23
N ARG A 439 -6.39 -25.55 -11.41
CA ARG A 439 -5.95 -24.78 -12.56
C ARG A 439 -6.15 -23.29 -12.32
N HIS A 440 -5.07 -22.50 -12.45
CA HIS A 440 -5.09 -21.09 -12.17
C HIS A 440 -4.07 -20.31 -13.01
N GLY A 441 -4.26 -19.00 -13.07
CA GLY A 441 -3.34 -18.13 -13.81
C GLY A 441 -3.97 -16.78 -14.15
N ILE A 442 -3.36 -16.08 -15.11
CA ILE A 442 -3.84 -14.78 -15.59
C ILE A 442 -3.59 -14.68 -17.10
N MET A 443 -4.62 -14.31 -17.85
CA MET A 443 -4.51 -13.91 -19.25
C MET A 443 -4.35 -12.40 -19.36
N GLN A 444 -3.64 -11.93 -20.39
CA GLN A 444 -3.42 -10.50 -20.66
C GLN A 444 -2.75 -9.73 -19.52
N TYR A 445 -1.94 -10.39 -18.69
CA TYR A 445 -1.21 -9.76 -17.60
C TYR A 445 -0.24 -8.68 -18.13
N PRO A 446 -0.31 -7.43 -17.68
CA PRO A 446 0.58 -6.37 -18.14
C PRO A 446 1.95 -6.48 -17.46
N PHE A 447 3.02 -6.40 -18.27
CA PHE A 447 4.39 -6.44 -17.78
C PHE A 447 5.28 -5.50 -18.61
N GLY A 448 6.01 -4.59 -17.98
CA GLY A 448 6.75 -3.57 -18.69
C GLY A 448 5.82 -2.63 -19.49
N THR A 449 6.37 -1.86 -20.43
CA THR A 449 5.61 -0.79 -21.11
C THR A 449 4.57 -1.32 -22.11
N GLU A 450 4.85 -2.44 -22.78
CA GLU A 450 4.01 -2.94 -23.87
C GLU A 450 3.83 -4.47 -23.87
N HIS A 451 4.29 -5.16 -22.82
CA HIS A 451 4.16 -6.60 -22.75
C HIS A 451 2.78 -7.02 -22.24
N THR A 452 2.27 -8.08 -22.82
CA THR A 452 1.18 -8.87 -22.25
C THR A 452 1.59 -10.32 -22.17
N LEU A 453 1.21 -10.93 -21.07
CA LEU A 453 1.54 -12.31 -20.76
C LEU A 453 0.27 -13.09 -20.50
N ASP A 454 0.23 -14.32 -21.04
CA ASP A 454 -0.72 -15.31 -20.58
C ASP A 454 0.06 -16.35 -19.77
N LEU A 455 -0.34 -16.53 -18.54
CA LEU A 455 0.29 -17.39 -17.55
C LEU A 455 -0.73 -18.39 -17.04
N VAL A 456 -0.56 -19.68 -17.33
CA VAL A 456 -1.49 -20.72 -16.92
C VAL A 456 -0.73 -21.86 -16.25
N CYS A 457 -1.17 -22.24 -15.06
CA CYS A 457 -0.77 -23.43 -14.34
C CYS A 457 -1.91 -24.45 -14.42
N GLU A 458 -1.66 -25.64 -14.95
CA GLU A 458 -2.65 -26.71 -14.97
C GLU A 458 -2.90 -27.29 -13.58
N ALA A 459 -4.07 -27.91 -13.40
CA ALA A 459 -4.43 -28.59 -12.16
C ALA A 459 -3.44 -29.71 -11.84
N ARG A 460 -3.12 -29.89 -10.56
CA ARG A 460 -2.20 -30.93 -10.08
C ARG A 460 -2.76 -31.64 -8.84
N SER A 461 -2.27 -32.83 -8.58
CA SER A 461 -2.80 -33.68 -7.50
C SER A 461 -2.34 -33.26 -6.10
N SER A 462 -1.20 -32.56 -5.99
CA SER A 462 -0.64 -32.08 -4.73
C SER A 462 0.26 -30.84 -4.93
N VAL A 463 0.50 -30.10 -3.86
CA VAL A 463 1.40 -28.92 -3.89
C VAL A 463 2.85 -29.29 -4.15
N SER A 464 3.28 -30.52 -3.88
CA SER A 464 4.65 -31.00 -4.11
C SER A 464 4.89 -31.53 -5.54
N GLU A 465 3.82 -31.77 -6.32
CA GLU A 465 3.93 -32.10 -7.74
C GLU A 465 4.45 -30.90 -8.55
N GLU A 466 5.35 -31.15 -9.51
CA GLU A 466 5.88 -30.09 -10.37
C GLU A 466 4.77 -29.44 -11.18
N PRO A 467 4.60 -28.10 -11.09
CA PRO A 467 3.56 -27.39 -11.83
C PRO A 467 3.81 -27.43 -13.34
N GLN A 468 2.76 -27.73 -14.09
CA GLN A 468 2.76 -27.66 -15.56
C GLN A 468 2.35 -26.24 -15.96
N ILE A 469 3.33 -25.44 -16.39
CA ILE A 469 3.16 -24.02 -16.70
C ILE A 469 3.19 -23.81 -18.22
N THR A 470 2.16 -23.12 -18.72
CA THR A 470 2.12 -22.57 -20.08
C THR A 470 2.28 -21.06 -20.01
N VAL A 471 3.22 -20.53 -20.81
CA VAL A 471 3.47 -19.10 -20.93
C VAL A 471 3.33 -18.70 -22.39
N SER A 472 2.53 -17.65 -22.65
CA SER A 472 2.51 -16.96 -23.94
C SER A 472 2.92 -15.50 -23.71
N SER A 473 3.88 -15.01 -24.47
CA SER A 473 4.43 -13.66 -24.32
C SER A 473 4.72 -13.06 -25.70
N ASN A 474 4.46 -11.76 -25.86
CA ASN A 474 4.83 -11.02 -27.07
C ASN A 474 6.29 -10.54 -27.09
N LYS A 475 7.05 -10.75 -26.01
CA LYS A 475 8.49 -10.42 -25.89
C LYS A 475 9.17 -11.44 -24.97
N PRO A 476 10.50 -11.66 -25.13
CA PRO A 476 11.23 -12.57 -24.25
C PRO A 476 11.13 -12.21 -22.77
N ILE A 477 10.84 -13.20 -21.93
CA ILE A 477 10.71 -13.07 -20.49
C ILE A 477 11.21 -14.32 -19.76
N GLU A 478 11.68 -14.15 -18.55
CA GLU A 478 11.99 -15.24 -17.62
C GLU A 478 10.88 -15.36 -16.55
N ILE A 479 10.41 -16.57 -16.32
CA ILE A 479 9.49 -16.91 -15.24
C ILE A 479 10.22 -17.83 -14.26
N LEU A 480 10.47 -17.35 -13.06
CA LEU A 480 10.97 -18.18 -11.96
C LEU A 480 9.78 -18.80 -11.22
N VAL A 481 9.52 -20.06 -11.49
CA VAL A 481 8.46 -20.84 -10.84
C VAL A 481 9.01 -21.41 -9.54
N VAL A 482 8.32 -21.16 -8.42
CA VAL A 482 8.69 -21.64 -7.08
C VAL A 482 7.52 -22.46 -6.51
N TRP A 483 7.78 -23.67 -6.02
CA TRP A 483 6.78 -24.54 -5.38
C TRP A 483 7.44 -25.52 -4.40
N ASP A 484 6.85 -25.73 -3.25
CA ASP A 484 7.27 -26.71 -2.25
C ASP A 484 8.80 -26.72 -2.00
N GLY A 485 9.38 -25.52 -1.83
CA GLY A 485 10.81 -25.33 -1.62
C GLY A 485 11.71 -25.61 -2.85
N LYS A 486 11.12 -25.87 -4.01
CA LYS A 486 11.80 -26.10 -5.30
C LYS A 486 11.63 -24.91 -6.22
N GLU A 487 12.50 -24.79 -7.22
CA GLU A 487 12.39 -23.73 -8.23
C GLU A 487 12.78 -24.21 -9.64
N LYS A 488 12.22 -23.57 -10.64
CA LYS A 488 12.51 -23.81 -12.07
C LYS A 488 12.42 -22.51 -12.84
N LEU A 489 13.40 -22.25 -13.69
CA LEU A 489 13.39 -21.09 -14.59
C LEU A 489 12.82 -21.51 -15.95
N ILE A 490 11.78 -20.83 -16.41
CA ILE A 490 11.20 -20.94 -17.75
C ILE A 490 11.60 -19.70 -18.53
N LYS A 491 12.05 -19.89 -19.77
CA LYS A 491 12.31 -18.81 -20.75
C LYS A 491 11.26 -18.89 -21.84
N ALA A 492 10.48 -17.84 -22.03
CA ALA A 492 9.41 -17.76 -22.99
C ALA A 492 9.57 -16.58 -23.95
#